data_f8817377e3efb9767cda9677b958e6ba
#
_entry.id   f8817377e3efb9767cda9677b958e6ba
#
_cell.length_a   1.000
_cell.length_b   1.000
_cell.length_c   1.000
_cell.angle_alpha   90.00
_cell.angle_beta   90.00
_cell.angle_gamma   90.00
#
_symmetry.space_group_name_H-M   'P 1'
#
loop_
_entity.id
_entity.type
_entity.pdbx_description
1 polymer ?
#
loop_
_entity_poly.entity_id
_entity_poly.type
_entity_poly.pdbx_seq_one_letter_code
_entity_poly.pdbx_strand_id
1 'polypeptide(L)'
;IAQAEQTLQQNGRHTILFVDEVHRFNKSQQDAFLPYVEQGLVTFIGATTENPSFELNNALLSRAQVYVLQSLSEAEMGQLFERALVFCGSGFNPTATGMDGKSVGLKPDPQADVLAFTDEARERVIGYADGDARRLLNVLEQLQTAASAAKLTMVDAKFLDATLAQKMRRFDKGGEAFYDQISALHKSVRGSNPDAALYWLVRMLDGGADPRYLARRIVRMAWEDIGLADPRAIQLCNDAASTYERLGSPEGELALAQAVLYLAVAAKSNAGYVAYNAARAFVKQDSSREVPLHLRNAPTKLMKQLDYGKDYRYAHSEEGGYAAGENYFPDGMPRVSFYEPVDRGLEAKIAEKLAHLRELDAKAKK
;
A
#
# COMPACT_ATOMS: atom_id res chain seq x y z
N ILE A 1 -1.07 11.16 29.60
CA ILE A 1 -0.88 12.60 29.66
C ILE A 1 -0.83 13.04 31.13
N ALA A 2 -1.85 12.83 31.97
CA ALA A 2 -1.84 13.22 33.38
C ALA A 2 -0.58 12.78 34.15
N GLN A 3 -0.10 11.57 33.86
CA GLN A 3 1.14 11.04 34.45
C GLN A 3 2.39 11.80 33.96
N ALA A 4 2.40 12.24 32.70
CA ALA A 4 3.49 13.05 32.16
C ALA A 4 3.53 14.45 32.79
N GLU A 5 2.37 15.08 32.98
CA GLU A 5 2.23 16.35 33.67
C GLU A 5 2.74 16.27 35.12
N GLN A 6 2.32 15.23 35.84
CA GLN A 6 2.76 14.98 37.20
C GLN A 6 4.28 14.73 37.27
N THR A 7 4.84 13.97 36.35
CA THR A 7 6.28 13.66 36.29
C THR A 7 7.09 14.96 36.05
N LEU A 8 6.62 15.79 35.12
CA LEU A 8 7.26 17.08 34.83
C LEU A 8 7.22 18.02 36.03
N GLN A 9 6.05 18.14 36.71
CA GLN A 9 5.88 19.00 37.86
C GLN A 9 6.69 18.54 39.07
N GLN A 10 6.75 17.26 39.34
CA GLN A 10 7.41 16.71 40.52
C GLN A 10 8.93 16.55 40.36
N ASN A 11 9.38 16.17 39.18
CA ASN A 11 10.75 15.73 38.96
C ASN A 11 11.51 16.54 37.90
N GLY A 12 10.83 17.46 37.18
CA GLY A 12 11.41 18.24 36.08
C GLY A 12 11.81 17.36 34.89
N ARG A 13 11.29 16.13 34.78
CA ARG A 13 11.65 15.17 33.73
C ARG A 13 10.59 15.16 32.63
N HIS A 14 11.04 15.27 31.37
CA HIS A 14 10.18 15.09 30.21
C HIS A 14 9.87 13.61 29.98
N THR A 15 8.67 13.34 29.52
CA THR A 15 8.20 12.00 29.20
C THR A 15 8.41 11.71 27.70
N ILE A 16 8.94 10.53 27.38
CA ILE A 16 8.98 10.05 25.99
C ILE A 16 7.70 9.25 25.75
N LEU A 17 6.93 9.68 24.76
CA LEU A 17 5.76 8.94 24.27
C LEU A 17 6.16 8.15 23.02
N PHE A 18 6.34 6.85 23.19
CA PHE A 18 6.60 5.95 22.07
C PHE A 18 5.28 5.35 21.57
N VAL A 19 5.00 5.52 20.28
CA VAL A 19 3.78 5.01 19.62
C VAL A 19 4.20 4.09 18.49
N ASP A 20 4.05 2.79 18.71
CA ASP A 20 4.30 1.78 17.68
C ASP A 20 3.14 1.70 16.70
N GLU A 21 3.44 1.40 15.42
CA GLU A 21 2.46 1.30 14.35
C GLU A 21 1.53 2.54 14.27
N VAL A 22 2.11 3.73 14.36
CA VAL A 22 1.37 5.00 14.43
C VAL A 22 0.41 5.22 13.26
N HIS A 23 0.63 4.57 12.12
CA HIS A 23 -0.28 4.60 10.95
C HIS A 23 -1.65 3.94 11.24
N ARG A 24 -1.78 3.12 12.29
CA ARG A 24 -3.07 2.52 12.68
C ARG A 24 -4.01 3.51 13.34
N PHE A 25 -3.50 4.64 13.78
CA PHE A 25 -4.31 5.72 14.34
C PHE A 25 -4.94 6.53 13.22
N ASN A 26 -6.24 6.81 13.31
CA ASN A 26 -6.90 7.71 12.37
C ASN A 26 -6.42 9.16 12.57
N LYS A 27 -6.72 10.04 11.61
CA LYS A 27 -6.24 11.43 11.63
C LYS A 27 -6.62 12.19 12.90
N SER A 28 -7.84 12.00 13.40
CA SER A 28 -8.29 12.66 14.66
C SER A 28 -7.54 12.15 15.89
N GLN A 29 -7.18 10.85 15.90
CA GLN A 29 -6.35 10.28 16.96
C GLN A 29 -4.91 10.77 16.89
N GLN A 30 -4.37 10.95 15.67
CA GLN A 30 -3.05 11.54 15.46
C GLN A 30 -3.03 13.02 15.89
N ASP A 31 -4.10 13.78 15.61
CA ASP A 31 -4.24 15.17 16.05
C ASP A 31 -4.27 15.31 17.58
N ALA A 32 -4.74 14.31 18.30
CA ALA A 32 -4.77 14.31 19.76
C ALA A 32 -3.37 14.37 20.40
N PHE A 33 -2.30 14.01 19.69
CA PHE A 33 -0.94 14.14 20.19
C PHE A 33 -0.38 15.56 20.06
N LEU A 34 -0.88 16.35 19.10
CA LEU A 34 -0.31 17.65 18.71
C LEU A 34 -0.18 18.65 19.88
N PRO A 35 -1.23 18.89 20.72
CA PRO A 35 -1.12 19.86 21.80
C PRO A 35 0.01 19.54 22.78
N TYR A 36 0.24 18.28 23.05
CA TYR A 36 1.22 17.82 24.03
C TYR A 36 2.65 17.82 23.49
N VAL A 37 2.79 17.59 22.18
CA VAL A 37 4.07 17.73 21.47
C VAL A 37 4.44 19.22 21.34
N GLU A 38 3.49 20.09 20.98
CA GLU A 38 3.69 21.53 20.83
C GLU A 38 4.06 22.20 22.13
N GLN A 39 3.46 21.78 23.24
CA GLN A 39 3.76 22.29 24.59
C GLN A 39 5.07 21.73 25.16
N GLY A 40 5.71 20.78 24.48
CA GLY A 40 6.90 20.10 24.96
C GLY A 40 6.68 19.21 26.20
N LEU A 41 5.41 18.87 26.50
CA LEU A 41 5.07 17.97 27.61
C LEU A 41 5.60 16.57 27.38
N VAL A 42 5.56 16.12 26.12
CA VAL A 42 6.09 14.83 25.71
C VAL A 42 7.03 14.95 24.50
N THR A 43 8.08 14.14 24.50
CA THR A 43 8.87 13.89 23.29
C THR A 43 8.22 12.73 22.55
N PHE A 44 7.68 13.00 21.37
CA PHE A 44 6.97 12.00 20.58
C PHE A 44 7.95 11.19 19.72
N ILE A 45 7.84 9.86 19.78
CA ILE A 45 8.55 8.92 18.90
C ILE A 45 7.49 8.01 18.30
N GLY A 46 7.21 8.17 17.00
CA GLY A 46 6.30 7.30 16.25
C GLY A 46 7.08 6.31 15.41
N ALA A 47 6.77 5.02 15.51
CA ALA A 47 7.27 3.99 14.62
C ALA A 47 6.19 3.56 13.62
N THR A 48 6.58 3.32 12.37
CA THR A 48 5.68 2.85 11.30
C THR A 48 6.44 2.03 10.28
N THR A 49 5.79 1.01 9.73
CA THR A 49 6.25 0.24 8.58
C THR A 49 5.75 0.81 7.25
N GLU A 50 4.87 1.83 7.30
CA GLU A 50 4.30 2.46 6.13
C GLU A 50 4.98 3.81 5.84
N ASN A 51 4.84 4.30 4.60
CA ASN A 51 5.41 5.59 4.24
C ASN A 51 4.71 6.74 5.01
N PRO A 52 5.41 7.43 5.91
CA PRO A 52 4.81 8.43 6.78
C PRO A 52 4.17 9.59 6.01
N SER A 53 4.61 9.89 4.79
CA SER A 53 4.05 10.96 3.96
C SER A 53 2.62 10.68 3.49
N PHE A 54 2.18 9.42 3.49
CA PHE A 54 0.83 9.03 3.10
C PHE A 54 -0.07 8.77 4.30
N GLU A 55 0.49 8.24 5.37
CA GLU A 55 -0.27 7.71 6.50
C GLU A 55 -0.38 8.68 7.67
N LEU A 56 0.58 9.56 7.84
CA LEU A 56 0.56 10.54 8.92
C LEU A 56 -0.01 11.88 8.45
N ASN A 57 -0.62 12.62 9.39
CA ASN A 57 -1.08 13.96 9.09
C ASN A 57 0.10 14.94 8.95
N ASN A 58 -0.08 15.95 8.11
CA ASN A 58 0.98 16.93 7.83
C ASN A 58 1.37 17.75 9.07
N ALA A 59 0.44 17.95 10.02
CA ALA A 59 0.69 18.70 11.24
C ALA A 59 1.66 17.96 12.15
N LEU A 60 1.53 16.64 12.28
CA LEU A 60 2.46 15.81 13.05
C LEU A 60 3.82 15.71 12.35
N LEU A 61 3.82 15.47 11.01
CA LEU A 61 5.05 15.38 10.22
C LEU A 61 5.87 16.69 10.25
N SER A 62 5.23 17.84 10.24
CA SER A 62 5.94 19.13 10.29
C SER A 62 6.67 19.39 11.62
N ARG A 63 6.34 18.62 12.66
CA ARG A 63 6.91 18.73 14.02
C ARG A 63 7.79 17.54 14.39
N ALA A 64 7.95 16.58 13.49
CA ALA A 64 8.75 15.37 13.69
C ALA A 64 9.87 15.29 12.65
N GLN A 65 11.00 14.75 13.05
CA GLN A 65 12.07 14.39 12.13
C GLN A 65 11.89 12.92 11.72
N VAL A 66 11.90 12.65 10.42
CA VAL A 66 11.78 11.30 9.90
C VAL A 66 13.16 10.66 9.79
N TYR A 67 13.28 9.48 10.38
CA TYR A 67 14.46 8.61 10.28
C TYR A 67 14.05 7.32 9.57
N VAL A 68 14.72 7.00 8.48
CA VAL A 68 14.51 5.74 7.76
C VAL A 68 15.48 4.70 8.29
N LEU A 69 14.94 3.64 8.91
CA LEU A 69 15.73 2.51 9.37
C LEU A 69 15.97 1.56 8.20
N GLN A 70 17.21 1.18 8.01
CA GLN A 70 17.61 0.19 7.02
C GLN A 70 17.54 -1.22 7.63
N SER A 71 17.32 -2.22 6.77
CA SER A 71 17.50 -3.62 7.16
C SER A 71 18.94 -3.85 7.63
N LEU A 72 19.11 -4.77 8.59
CA LEU A 72 20.43 -5.13 9.06
C LEU A 72 21.23 -5.78 7.93
N SER A 73 22.50 -5.39 7.81
CA SER A 73 23.44 -6.00 6.88
C SER A 73 23.74 -7.46 7.29
N GLU A 74 24.24 -8.25 6.35
CA GLU A 74 24.62 -9.64 6.61
C GLU A 74 25.66 -9.76 7.76
N ALA A 75 26.61 -8.81 7.84
CA ALA A 75 27.58 -8.74 8.91
C ALA A 75 26.95 -8.47 10.29
N GLU A 76 25.98 -7.54 10.35
CA GLU A 76 25.23 -7.23 11.58
C GLU A 76 24.31 -8.38 11.98
N MET A 77 23.69 -9.07 11.01
CA MET A 77 22.90 -10.27 11.24
C MET A 77 23.78 -11.41 11.78
N GLY A 78 25.01 -11.56 11.28
CA GLY A 78 25.99 -12.51 11.81
C GLY A 78 26.34 -12.21 13.28
N GLN A 79 26.57 -10.95 13.62
CA GLN A 79 26.83 -10.57 15.02
C GLN A 79 25.61 -10.83 15.93
N LEU A 80 24.41 -10.54 15.43
CA LEU A 80 23.17 -10.81 16.16
C LEU A 80 22.97 -12.31 16.38
N PHE A 81 23.26 -13.13 15.36
CA PHE A 81 23.22 -14.59 15.43
C PHE A 81 24.10 -15.12 16.57
N GLU A 82 25.39 -14.72 16.61
CA GLU A 82 26.33 -15.15 17.66
C GLU A 82 25.87 -14.73 19.07
N ARG A 83 25.38 -13.48 19.19
CA ARG A 83 24.85 -12.99 20.46
C ARG A 83 23.63 -13.78 20.90
N ALA A 84 22.73 -14.11 19.96
CA ALA A 84 21.51 -14.86 20.25
C ALA A 84 21.82 -16.28 20.72
N LEU A 85 22.80 -16.95 20.15
CA LEU A 85 23.24 -18.30 20.61
C LEU A 85 23.73 -18.30 22.07
N VAL A 86 24.49 -17.28 22.46
CA VAL A 86 24.93 -17.13 23.86
C VAL A 86 23.75 -16.94 24.80
N PHE A 87 22.72 -16.15 24.40
CA PHE A 87 21.53 -15.96 25.22
C PHE A 87 20.61 -17.17 25.24
N CYS A 88 20.45 -17.88 24.14
CA CYS A 88 19.64 -19.09 24.05
C CYS A 88 20.20 -20.22 24.90
N GLY A 89 21.52 -20.36 25.00
CA GLY A 89 22.20 -21.31 25.89
C GLY A 89 21.95 -21.05 27.39
N SER A 90 21.57 -19.85 27.77
CA SER A 90 21.34 -19.47 29.18
C SER A 90 19.89 -19.63 29.68
N GLY A 91 19.00 -20.32 28.94
CA GLY A 91 17.61 -20.59 29.40
C GLY A 91 16.72 -19.35 29.38
N PHE A 92 16.84 -18.49 28.37
CA PHE A 92 16.02 -17.31 28.19
C PHE A 92 14.52 -17.66 28.02
N ASN A 93 13.70 -17.23 28.99
CA ASN A 93 12.24 -17.30 28.91
C ASN A 93 11.72 -15.87 28.61
N PRO A 94 11.31 -15.56 27.37
CA PRO A 94 10.87 -14.21 26.97
C PRO A 94 9.55 -13.77 27.65
N THR A 95 8.84 -14.66 28.32
CA THR A 95 7.59 -14.36 29.03
C THR A 95 7.76 -13.92 30.48
N ALA A 96 8.98 -13.92 31.01
CA ALA A 96 9.28 -13.46 32.37
C ALA A 96 9.52 -11.93 32.41
N THR A 97 8.58 -11.13 31.98
CA THR A 97 8.51 -9.71 32.36
C THR A 97 7.89 -9.62 33.76
N GLY A 98 8.76 -9.48 34.77
CA GLY A 98 8.30 -9.14 36.11
C GLY A 98 7.58 -7.79 36.09
N MET A 99 6.43 -7.71 36.77
CA MET A 99 5.59 -6.51 36.89
C MET A 99 6.29 -5.31 37.57
N ASP A 100 7.55 -5.41 37.93
CA ASP A 100 8.29 -4.41 38.72
C ASP A 100 9.36 -3.62 37.98
N GLY A 101 9.39 -3.65 36.65
CA GLY A 101 10.24 -2.73 35.85
C GLY A 101 11.76 -2.80 36.12
N LYS A 102 12.26 -3.79 36.87
CA LYS A 102 13.70 -3.99 37.07
C LYS A 102 14.19 -5.03 36.09
N SER A 103 15.12 -4.63 35.23
CA SER A 103 15.89 -5.55 34.38
C SER A 103 16.63 -6.54 35.27
N VAL A 104 16.12 -7.78 35.31
CA VAL A 104 16.88 -8.88 35.94
C VAL A 104 18.01 -9.22 34.97
N GLY A 105 19.19 -8.73 35.25
CA GLY A 105 20.41 -9.11 34.55
C GLY A 105 20.69 -10.59 34.82
N LEU A 106 20.16 -11.48 33.96
CA LEU A 106 20.49 -12.88 33.96
C LEU A 106 21.95 -13.02 33.49
N LYS A 107 22.82 -13.47 34.38
CA LYS A 107 24.17 -13.93 33.99
C LYS A 107 24.00 -15.21 33.18
N PRO A 108 24.72 -15.37 32.06
CA PRO A 108 24.72 -16.63 31.32
C PRO A 108 25.17 -17.77 32.21
N ASP A 109 24.44 -18.89 32.15
CA ASP A 109 24.88 -20.12 32.80
C ASP A 109 26.07 -20.67 32.00
N PRO A 110 27.28 -20.75 32.58
CA PRO A 110 28.46 -21.22 31.87
C PRO A 110 28.46 -22.73 31.53
N GLN A 111 27.40 -23.46 31.94
CA GLN A 111 27.25 -24.91 31.69
C GLN A 111 26.10 -25.26 30.74
N ALA A 112 25.40 -24.26 30.14
CA ALA A 112 24.39 -24.55 29.15
C ALA A 112 25.04 -24.97 27.82
N ASP A 113 24.71 -26.15 27.32
CA ASP A 113 25.16 -26.64 26.01
C ASP A 113 24.65 -25.66 24.91
N VAL A 114 25.57 -24.84 24.41
CA VAL A 114 25.27 -23.92 23.32
C VAL A 114 25.07 -24.76 22.05
N LEU A 115 23.91 -24.66 21.45
CA LEU A 115 23.61 -25.31 20.17
C LEU A 115 24.59 -24.84 19.09
N ALA A 116 25.36 -25.77 18.52
CA ALA A 116 26.29 -25.47 17.44
C ALA A 116 25.62 -25.49 16.08
N PHE A 117 26.15 -24.73 15.14
CA PHE A 117 25.68 -24.70 13.74
C PHE A 117 26.85 -24.98 12.81
N THR A 118 26.60 -25.72 11.72
CA THR A 118 27.56 -25.77 10.62
C THR A 118 27.59 -24.42 9.90
N ASP A 119 28.70 -24.07 9.25
CA ASP A 119 28.81 -22.79 8.50
C ASP A 119 27.70 -22.65 7.46
N GLU A 120 27.38 -23.72 6.74
CA GLU A 120 26.27 -23.75 5.76
C GLU A 120 24.91 -23.47 6.41
N ALA A 121 24.63 -24.09 7.57
CA ALA A 121 23.36 -23.87 8.27
C ALA A 121 23.27 -22.44 8.81
N ARG A 122 24.38 -21.89 9.31
CA ARG A 122 24.48 -20.51 9.77
C ARG A 122 24.21 -19.51 8.65
N GLU A 123 24.87 -19.64 7.50
CA GLU A 123 24.66 -18.78 6.33
C GLU A 123 23.21 -18.85 5.84
N ARG A 124 22.61 -20.03 5.80
CA ARG A 124 21.22 -20.22 5.40
C ARG A 124 20.24 -19.57 6.37
N VAL A 125 20.46 -19.65 7.69
CA VAL A 125 19.62 -18.99 8.70
C VAL A 125 19.71 -17.47 8.57
N ILE A 126 20.92 -16.93 8.40
CA ILE A 126 21.13 -15.49 8.19
C ILE A 126 20.48 -15.03 6.89
N GLY A 127 20.69 -15.75 5.79
CA GLY A 127 20.06 -15.45 4.51
C GLY A 127 18.52 -15.55 4.56
N TYR A 128 17.99 -16.51 5.31
CA TYR A 128 16.55 -16.63 5.54
C TYR A 128 15.97 -15.45 6.32
N ALA A 129 16.70 -14.93 7.28
CA ALA A 129 16.26 -13.80 8.09
C ALA A 129 16.26 -12.47 7.33
N ASP A 130 17.05 -12.36 6.24
CA ASP A 130 17.04 -11.27 5.27
C ASP A 130 17.03 -9.87 5.91
N GLY A 131 17.94 -9.63 6.86
CA GLY A 131 18.07 -8.36 7.57
C GLY A 131 17.04 -8.10 8.68
N ASP A 132 16.12 -9.04 8.93
CA ASP A 132 15.11 -8.93 10.00
C ASP A 132 15.58 -9.65 11.28
N ALA A 133 15.94 -8.85 12.30
CA ALA A 133 16.37 -9.34 13.60
C ALA A 133 15.32 -10.23 14.29
N ARG A 134 14.04 -9.87 14.23
CA ARG A 134 12.95 -10.63 14.88
C ARG A 134 12.79 -12.00 14.22
N ARG A 135 12.89 -12.05 12.88
CA ARG A 135 12.85 -13.30 12.12
C ARG A 135 14.00 -14.20 12.49
N LEU A 136 15.21 -13.65 12.58
CA LEU A 136 16.40 -14.41 13.01
C LEU A 136 16.19 -15.04 14.39
N LEU A 137 15.78 -14.24 15.37
CA LEU A 137 15.56 -14.72 16.74
C LEU A 137 14.49 -15.80 16.82
N ASN A 138 13.36 -15.61 16.12
CA ASN A 138 12.29 -16.60 16.07
C ASN A 138 12.72 -17.93 15.44
N VAL A 139 13.56 -17.87 14.40
CA VAL A 139 14.11 -19.08 13.77
C VAL A 139 15.06 -19.80 14.70
N LEU A 140 15.95 -19.07 15.35
CA LEU A 140 16.89 -19.67 16.34
C LEU A 140 16.16 -20.32 17.49
N GLU A 141 15.11 -19.70 18.05
CA GLU A 141 14.28 -20.28 19.10
C GLU A 141 13.58 -21.57 18.66
N GLN A 142 13.04 -21.60 17.43
CA GLN A 142 12.44 -22.80 16.86
C GLN A 142 13.44 -23.92 16.65
N LEU A 143 14.62 -23.60 16.11
CA LEU A 143 15.69 -24.58 15.88
C LEU A 143 16.20 -25.14 17.20
N GLN A 144 16.36 -24.31 18.22
CA GLN A 144 16.76 -24.74 19.55
C GLN A 144 15.72 -25.67 20.17
N THR A 145 14.44 -25.34 20.10
CA THR A 145 13.36 -26.17 20.60
C THR A 145 13.33 -27.53 19.88
N ALA A 146 13.44 -27.54 18.55
CA ALA A 146 13.47 -28.76 17.76
C ALA A 146 14.74 -29.62 18.02
N ALA A 147 15.90 -28.97 18.11
CA ALA A 147 17.16 -29.66 18.41
C ALA A 147 17.17 -30.29 19.81
N SER A 148 16.63 -29.57 20.80
CA SER A 148 16.46 -30.09 22.16
C SER A 148 15.54 -31.30 22.21
N ALA A 149 14.42 -31.26 21.49
CA ALA A 149 13.48 -32.38 21.36
C ALA A 149 14.13 -33.60 20.66
N ALA A 150 14.98 -33.34 19.68
CA ALA A 150 15.74 -34.37 18.96
C ALA A 150 17.04 -34.78 19.65
N LYS A 151 17.41 -34.17 20.80
CA LYS A 151 18.66 -34.37 21.55
C LYS A 151 19.91 -34.16 20.67
N LEU A 152 19.85 -33.15 19.81
CA LEU A 152 20.96 -32.75 18.94
C LEU A 152 21.70 -31.57 19.55
N THR A 153 23.03 -31.61 19.45
CA THR A 153 23.93 -30.53 19.88
C THR A 153 24.41 -29.68 18.70
N MET A 154 24.13 -30.10 17.46
CA MET A 154 24.55 -29.42 16.24
C MET A 154 23.41 -29.40 15.22
N VAL A 155 23.21 -28.25 14.59
CA VAL A 155 22.30 -28.03 13.49
C VAL A 155 23.05 -28.03 12.17
N ASP A 156 22.74 -28.99 11.30
CA ASP A 156 23.22 -29.03 9.92
C ASP A 156 22.14 -28.58 8.92
N ALA A 157 22.52 -28.48 7.65
CA ALA A 157 21.60 -28.07 6.58
C ALA A 157 20.39 -29.01 6.44
N LYS A 158 20.54 -30.30 6.69
CA LYS A 158 19.45 -31.27 6.60
C LYS A 158 18.43 -31.10 7.70
N PHE A 159 18.90 -30.89 8.94
CA PHE A 159 18.02 -30.61 10.05
C PHE A 159 17.31 -29.26 9.90
N LEU A 160 18.02 -28.24 9.38
CA LEU A 160 17.44 -26.95 9.02
C LEU A 160 16.30 -27.12 8.03
N ASP A 161 16.53 -27.81 6.91
CA ASP A 161 15.53 -28.06 5.87
C ASP A 161 14.30 -28.82 6.44
N ALA A 162 14.53 -29.86 7.24
CA ALA A 162 13.45 -30.61 7.85
C ALA A 162 12.61 -29.79 8.83
N THR A 163 13.23 -28.85 9.55
CA THR A 163 12.55 -28.04 10.58
C THR A 163 11.86 -26.83 9.99
N LEU A 164 12.41 -26.21 8.95
CA LEU A 164 11.94 -24.97 8.36
C LEU A 164 11.27 -25.13 7.00
N ALA A 165 11.28 -26.33 6.37
CA ALA A 165 10.82 -26.58 5.01
C ALA A 165 9.40 -26.03 4.68
N GLN A 166 8.52 -25.96 5.65
CA GLN A 166 7.18 -25.38 5.48
C GLN A 166 7.12 -23.86 5.65
N LYS A 167 8.19 -23.23 6.17
CA LYS A 167 8.18 -21.79 6.54
C LYS A 167 9.22 -20.94 5.80
N MET A 168 10.17 -21.56 5.12
CA MET A 168 11.25 -20.84 4.42
C MET A 168 10.78 -19.99 3.24
N ARG A 169 9.52 -20.14 2.82
CA ARG A 169 8.90 -19.39 1.71
C ARG A 169 8.08 -18.19 2.17
N ARG A 170 8.06 -17.86 3.47
CA ARG A 170 7.29 -16.72 3.96
C ARG A 170 8.03 -15.41 3.74
N PHE A 171 7.38 -14.57 2.99
CA PHE A 171 7.75 -13.23 2.64
C PHE A 171 7.75 -12.26 3.82
N ASP A 172 8.64 -11.26 3.74
CA ASP A 172 8.55 -10.06 4.56
C ASP A 172 7.30 -9.26 4.14
N LYS A 173 6.29 -9.23 5.00
CA LYS A 173 5.06 -8.49 4.77
C LYS A 173 5.35 -6.99 4.95
N GLY A 174 5.65 -6.28 3.87
CA GLY A 174 5.80 -4.83 3.85
C GLY A 174 7.23 -4.31 3.65
N GLY A 175 8.24 -5.17 3.48
CA GLY A 175 9.61 -4.77 3.15
C GLY A 175 9.82 -4.34 1.69
N GLU A 176 11.00 -3.83 1.36
CA GLU A 176 11.36 -3.37 0.00
C GLU A 176 11.13 -4.47 -1.06
N ALA A 177 11.48 -5.72 -0.75
CA ALA A 177 11.24 -6.87 -1.62
C ALA A 177 9.76 -7.10 -1.94
N PHE A 178 8.85 -6.82 -1.00
CA PHE A 178 7.40 -6.90 -1.24
C PHE A 178 6.94 -5.83 -2.24
N TYR A 179 7.42 -4.58 -2.09
CA TYR A 179 7.10 -3.50 -3.02
C TYR A 179 7.70 -3.73 -4.39
N ASP A 180 8.88 -4.31 -4.49
CA ASP A 180 9.50 -4.68 -5.75
C ASP A 180 8.71 -5.74 -6.49
N GLN A 181 8.19 -6.74 -5.81
CA GLN A 181 7.40 -7.80 -6.44
C GLN A 181 6.02 -7.33 -6.86
N ILE A 182 5.31 -6.52 -6.06
CA ILE A 182 4.04 -5.94 -6.52
C ILE A 182 4.27 -4.99 -7.69
N SER A 183 5.41 -4.29 -7.72
CA SER A 183 5.81 -3.47 -8.87
C SER A 183 6.12 -4.31 -10.10
N ALA A 184 6.79 -5.46 -9.93
CA ALA A 184 7.08 -6.40 -11.00
C ALA A 184 5.79 -7.03 -11.56
N LEU A 185 4.84 -7.43 -10.71
CA LEU A 185 3.52 -7.89 -11.11
C LEU A 185 2.81 -6.83 -11.97
N HIS A 186 2.73 -5.60 -11.47
CA HIS A 186 2.07 -4.51 -12.17
C HIS A 186 2.73 -4.21 -13.52
N LYS A 187 4.07 -4.15 -13.58
CA LYS A 187 4.83 -3.92 -14.82
C LYS A 187 4.67 -5.08 -15.81
N SER A 188 4.56 -6.32 -15.34
CA SER A 188 4.31 -7.50 -16.19
C SER A 188 2.92 -7.44 -16.83
N VAL A 189 1.89 -7.05 -16.08
CA VAL A 189 0.54 -6.79 -16.59
C VAL A 189 0.58 -5.67 -17.63
N ARG A 190 1.19 -4.54 -17.31
CA ARG A 190 1.33 -3.39 -18.21
C ARG A 190 2.10 -3.74 -19.48
N GLY A 191 3.14 -4.54 -19.35
CA GLY A 191 3.98 -5.02 -20.44
C GLY A 191 3.38 -6.17 -21.26
N SER A 192 2.14 -6.60 -20.95
CA SER A 192 1.44 -7.69 -21.65
C SER A 192 2.17 -9.02 -21.62
N ASN A 193 2.78 -9.36 -20.49
CA ASN A 193 3.40 -10.65 -20.26
C ASN A 193 2.60 -11.46 -19.24
N PRO A 194 1.68 -12.34 -19.67
CA PRO A 194 0.81 -13.10 -18.76
C PRO A 194 1.58 -14.09 -17.88
N ASP A 195 2.64 -14.72 -18.41
CA ASP A 195 3.41 -15.71 -17.65
C ASP A 195 4.19 -15.05 -16.52
N ALA A 196 4.86 -13.92 -16.79
CA ALA A 196 5.55 -13.16 -15.76
C ALA A 196 4.56 -12.57 -14.71
N ALA A 197 3.40 -12.09 -15.15
CA ALA A 197 2.37 -11.59 -14.25
C ALA A 197 1.84 -12.70 -13.33
N LEU A 198 1.56 -13.88 -13.88
CA LEU A 198 1.14 -15.03 -13.08
C LEU A 198 2.24 -15.50 -12.13
N TYR A 199 3.49 -15.55 -12.59
CA TYR A 199 4.64 -15.90 -11.74
C TYR A 199 4.74 -14.98 -10.52
N TRP A 200 4.69 -13.66 -10.72
CA TRP A 200 4.80 -12.71 -9.61
C TRP A 200 3.61 -12.77 -8.66
N LEU A 201 2.38 -13.00 -9.17
CA LEU A 201 1.21 -13.22 -8.33
C LEU A 201 1.39 -14.44 -7.44
N VAL A 202 1.73 -15.61 -8.03
CA VAL A 202 1.90 -16.87 -7.30
C VAL A 202 3.08 -16.76 -6.33
N ARG A 203 4.17 -16.12 -6.74
CA ARG A 203 5.34 -15.88 -5.88
C ARG A 203 5.00 -15.07 -4.63
N MET A 204 4.14 -14.06 -4.78
CA MET A 204 3.67 -13.25 -3.65
C MET A 204 2.70 -14.04 -2.76
N LEU A 205 1.77 -14.81 -3.32
CA LEU A 205 0.86 -15.67 -2.57
C LEU A 205 1.63 -16.75 -1.78
N ASP A 206 2.55 -17.48 -2.41
CA ASP A 206 3.42 -18.47 -1.77
C ASP A 206 4.26 -17.83 -0.65
N GLY A 207 4.71 -16.60 -0.85
CA GLY A 207 5.39 -15.79 0.15
C GLY A 207 4.52 -15.31 1.31
N GLY A 208 3.20 -15.55 1.27
CA GLY A 208 2.26 -15.17 2.33
C GLY A 208 1.80 -13.71 2.27
N ALA A 209 1.90 -13.05 1.10
CA ALA A 209 1.25 -11.78 0.87
C ALA A 209 -0.27 -11.91 1.13
N ASP A 210 -0.88 -10.87 1.71
CA ASP A 210 -2.33 -10.85 1.90
C ASP A 210 -3.04 -10.84 0.53
N PRO A 211 -3.81 -11.88 0.18
CA PRO A 211 -4.50 -11.94 -1.11
C PRO A 211 -5.50 -10.80 -1.30
N ARG A 212 -6.05 -10.23 -0.22
CA ARG A 212 -6.92 -9.05 -0.28
C ARG A 212 -6.15 -7.80 -0.73
N TYR A 213 -4.91 -7.66 -0.27
CA TYR A 213 -4.04 -6.61 -0.78
C TYR A 213 -3.78 -6.78 -2.28
N LEU A 214 -3.47 -8.01 -2.72
CA LEU A 214 -3.26 -8.32 -4.15
C LEU A 214 -4.53 -8.05 -4.96
N ALA A 215 -5.71 -8.43 -4.47
CA ALA A 215 -7.00 -8.14 -5.09
C ALA A 215 -7.20 -6.63 -5.30
N ARG A 216 -6.94 -5.79 -4.28
CA ARG A 216 -6.99 -4.32 -4.41
C ARG A 216 -6.03 -3.79 -5.47
N ARG A 217 -4.82 -4.36 -5.56
CA ARG A 217 -3.84 -3.96 -6.58
C ARG A 217 -4.27 -4.39 -7.98
N ILE A 218 -4.86 -5.56 -8.14
CA ILE A 218 -5.41 -6.06 -9.41
C ILE A 218 -6.55 -5.15 -9.90
N VAL A 219 -7.49 -4.79 -9.03
CA VAL A 219 -8.54 -3.82 -9.36
C VAL A 219 -7.94 -2.48 -9.77
N ARG A 220 -6.90 -2.00 -9.07
CA ARG A 220 -6.19 -0.77 -9.44
C ARG A 220 -5.58 -0.84 -10.84
N MET A 221 -4.95 -1.96 -11.22
CA MET A 221 -4.37 -2.17 -12.55
C MET A 221 -5.45 -2.08 -13.66
N ALA A 222 -6.65 -2.61 -13.40
CA ALA A 222 -7.76 -2.53 -14.36
C ALA A 222 -8.17 -1.08 -14.65
N TRP A 223 -8.21 -0.21 -13.64
CA TRP A 223 -8.53 1.21 -13.81
C TRP A 223 -7.39 2.02 -14.42
N GLU A 224 -6.14 1.70 -14.07
CA GLU A 224 -4.96 2.49 -14.43
C GLU A 224 -4.42 2.15 -15.83
N ASP A 225 -4.33 0.85 -16.16
CA ASP A 225 -3.63 0.37 -17.35
C ASP A 225 -4.55 -0.17 -18.46
N ILE A 226 -5.80 -0.51 -18.13
CA ILE A 226 -6.77 -1.00 -19.11
C ILE A 226 -7.82 0.07 -19.41
N GLY A 227 -8.41 0.66 -18.38
CA GLY A 227 -9.34 1.76 -18.48
C GLY A 227 -10.49 1.49 -19.47
N LEU A 228 -10.75 2.44 -20.33
CA LEU A 228 -11.83 2.37 -21.32
C LEU A 228 -11.47 1.58 -22.57
N ALA A 229 -10.22 1.11 -22.71
CA ALA A 229 -9.87 0.22 -23.83
C ALA A 229 -10.60 -1.13 -23.73
N ASP A 230 -10.80 -1.64 -22.50
CA ASP A 230 -11.65 -2.80 -22.20
C ASP A 230 -12.33 -2.68 -20.83
N PRO A 231 -13.51 -2.06 -20.75
CA PRO A 231 -14.23 -1.84 -19.49
C PRO A 231 -14.62 -3.12 -18.74
N ARG A 232 -14.65 -4.29 -19.43
CA ARG A 232 -14.94 -5.59 -18.80
C ARG A 232 -13.85 -5.98 -17.79
N ALA A 233 -12.62 -5.50 -17.98
CA ALA A 233 -11.51 -5.74 -17.08
C ALA A 233 -11.83 -5.31 -15.64
N ILE A 234 -12.49 -4.17 -15.49
CA ILE A 234 -12.87 -3.60 -14.18
C ILE A 234 -13.87 -4.51 -13.48
N GLN A 235 -14.92 -4.95 -14.21
CA GLN A 235 -15.94 -5.85 -13.68
C GLN A 235 -15.32 -7.19 -13.28
N LEU A 236 -14.54 -7.81 -14.16
CA LEU A 236 -13.88 -9.08 -13.92
C LEU A 236 -12.96 -9.05 -12.67
N CYS A 237 -12.21 -7.95 -12.48
CA CYS A 237 -11.36 -7.81 -11.31
C CYS A 237 -12.15 -7.63 -10.01
N ASN A 238 -13.27 -6.91 -10.03
CA ASN A 238 -14.16 -6.79 -8.88
C ASN A 238 -14.83 -8.13 -8.55
N ASP A 239 -15.27 -8.87 -9.56
CA ASP A 239 -15.86 -10.20 -9.39
C ASP A 239 -14.82 -11.19 -8.83
N ALA A 240 -13.56 -11.13 -9.30
CA ALA A 240 -12.47 -11.95 -8.77
C ALA A 240 -12.17 -11.63 -7.30
N ALA A 241 -12.11 -10.34 -6.94
CA ALA A 241 -11.94 -9.91 -5.57
C ALA A 241 -13.08 -10.41 -4.66
N SER A 242 -14.34 -10.26 -5.11
CA SER A 242 -15.53 -10.75 -4.38
C SER A 242 -15.56 -12.28 -4.28
N THR A 243 -15.10 -12.99 -5.30
CA THR A 243 -14.98 -14.45 -5.30
C THR A 243 -13.95 -14.90 -4.27
N TYR A 244 -12.79 -14.23 -4.22
CA TYR A 244 -11.79 -14.51 -3.21
C TYR A 244 -12.34 -14.30 -1.78
N GLU A 245 -13.10 -13.23 -1.54
CA GLU A 245 -13.70 -12.96 -0.21
C GLU A 245 -14.70 -14.07 0.23
N ARG A 246 -15.34 -14.73 -0.72
CA ARG A 246 -16.31 -15.82 -0.45
C ARG A 246 -15.65 -17.17 -0.25
N LEU A 247 -14.65 -17.49 -1.07
CA LEU A 247 -14.01 -18.82 -1.11
C LEU A 247 -12.77 -18.90 -0.21
N GLY A 248 -12.03 -17.79 -0.05
CA GLY A 248 -10.75 -17.80 0.65
C GLY A 248 -9.62 -18.53 -0.10
N SER A 249 -8.52 -18.79 0.60
CA SER A 249 -7.40 -19.58 0.07
C SER A 249 -7.60 -21.07 0.40
N PRO A 250 -7.22 -21.97 -0.52
CA PRO A 250 -6.58 -21.70 -1.81
C PRO A 250 -7.56 -21.48 -2.98
N GLU A 251 -8.86 -21.82 -2.84
CA GLU A 251 -9.80 -21.88 -3.97
C GLU A 251 -10.03 -20.52 -4.63
N GLY A 252 -10.13 -19.44 -3.84
CA GLY A 252 -10.37 -18.08 -4.32
C GLY A 252 -9.16 -17.47 -5.05
N GLU A 253 -7.96 -18.00 -4.85
CA GLU A 253 -6.75 -17.52 -5.50
C GLU A 253 -6.78 -17.71 -7.02
N LEU A 254 -7.48 -18.74 -7.50
CA LEU A 254 -7.66 -18.98 -8.93
C LEU A 254 -8.40 -17.83 -9.62
N ALA A 255 -9.37 -17.21 -8.96
CA ALA A 255 -10.08 -16.06 -9.50
C ALA A 255 -9.13 -14.86 -9.69
N LEU A 256 -8.25 -14.61 -8.71
CA LEU A 256 -7.22 -13.55 -8.82
C LEU A 256 -6.23 -13.86 -9.95
N ALA A 257 -5.82 -15.13 -10.12
CA ALA A 257 -4.94 -15.57 -11.19
C ALA A 257 -5.57 -15.33 -12.58
N GLN A 258 -6.84 -15.68 -12.76
CA GLN A 258 -7.56 -15.42 -14.01
C GLN A 258 -7.69 -13.93 -14.31
N ALA A 259 -7.95 -13.10 -13.28
CA ALA A 259 -8.00 -11.66 -13.45
C ALA A 259 -6.65 -11.10 -13.92
N VAL A 260 -5.54 -11.53 -13.33
CA VAL A 260 -4.19 -11.12 -13.74
C VAL A 260 -3.88 -11.52 -15.17
N LEU A 261 -4.20 -12.76 -15.56
CA LEU A 261 -4.04 -13.25 -16.95
C LEU A 261 -4.84 -12.40 -17.92
N TYR A 262 -6.12 -12.12 -17.59
CA TYR A 262 -6.98 -11.27 -18.42
C TYR A 262 -6.38 -9.86 -18.58
N LEU A 263 -6.00 -9.21 -17.48
CA LEU A 263 -5.39 -7.90 -17.53
C LEU A 263 -4.10 -7.88 -18.37
N ALA A 264 -3.30 -8.93 -18.29
CA ALA A 264 -2.05 -9.01 -19.04
C ALA A 264 -2.29 -9.04 -20.56
N VAL A 265 -3.39 -9.64 -21.05
CA VAL A 265 -3.69 -9.75 -22.48
C VAL A 265 -4.69 -8.70 -22.98
N ALA A 266 -5.40 -8.01 -22.12
CA ALA A 266 -6.36 -6.97 -22.48
C ALA A 266 -5.69 -5.79 -23.19
N ALA A 267 -6.46 -5.08 -24.03
CA ALA A 267 -6.01 -3.83 -24.64
C ALA A 267 -5.66 -2.79 -23.55
N LYS A 268 -4.49 -2.16 -23.69
CA LYS A 268 -3.96 -1.23 -22.70
C LYS A 268 -4.36 0.22 -22.99
N SER A 269 -4.85 0.93 -21.96
CA SER A 269 -5.00 2.38 -21.98
C SER A 269 -4.85 2.97 -20.59
N ASN A 270 -4.08 4.02 -20.49
CA ASN A 270 -4.01 4.88 -19.33
C ASN A 270 -4.61 6.26 -19.58
N ALA A 271 -5.32 6.44 -20.68
CA ALA A 271 -5.86 7.75 -21.10
C ALA A 271 -6.74 8.39 -20.02
N GLY A 272 -7.60 7.61 -19.37
CA GLY A 272 -8.42 8.09 -18.26
C GLY A 272 -7.60 8.54 -17.04
N TYR A 273 -6.56 7.81 -16.69
CA TYR A 273 -5.63 8.16 -15.61
C TYR A 273 -4.87 9.45 -15.91
N VAL A 274 -4.36 9.59 -17.13
CA VAL A 274 -3.66 10.81 -17.59
C VAL A 274 -4.62 12.00 -17.60
N ALA A 275 -5.83 11.84 -18.14
CA ALA A 275 -6.86 12.86 -18.17
C ALA A 275 -7.24 13.37 -16.77
N TYR A 276 -7.45 12.45 -15.83
CA TYR A 276 -7.76 12.80 -14.43
C TYR A 276 -6.64 13.61 -13.78
N ASN A 277 -5.38 13.17 -13.95
CA ASN A 277 -4.24 13.87 -13.38
C ASN A 277 -4.02 15.24 -14.01
N ALA A 278 -4.21 15.38 -15.33
CA ALA A 278 -4.15 16.67 -16.04
C ALA A 278 -5.23 17.63 -15.55
N ALA A 279 -6.49 17.17 -15.44
CA ALA A 279 -7.59 17.97 -14.91
C ALA A 279 -7.34 18.39 -13.45
N ARG A 280 -6.83 17.48 -12.62
CA ARG A 280 -6.47 17.76 -11.22
C ARG A 280 -5.35 18.80 -11.11
N ALA A 281 -4.34 18.72 -11.96
CA ALA A 281 -3.25 19.69 -11.98
C ALA A 281 -3.75 21.07 -12.45
N PHE A 282 -4.60 21.11 -13.47
CA PHE A 282 -5.21 22.33 -13.97
C PHE A 282 -6.03 23.02 -12.85
N VAL A 283 -6.94 22.30 -12.21
CA VAL A 283 -7.80 22.84 -11.14
C VAL A 283 -6.99 23.39 -9.96
N LYS A 284 -5.83 22.81 -9.64
CA LYS A 284 -4.94 23.33 -8.57
C LYS A 284 -4.33 24.68 -8.90
N GLN A 285 -4.19 25.01 -10.19
CA GLN A 285 -3.55 26.24 -10.67
C GLN A 285 -4.58 27.28 -11.09
N ASP A 286 -5.83 26.85 -11.34
CA ASP A 286 -6.91 27.72 -11.77
C ASP A 286 -7.61 28.37 -10.57
N SER A 287 -8.17 29.58 -10.79
CA SER A 287 -9.00 30.26 -9.79
C SER A 287 -10.39 29.61 -9.71
N SER A 288 -11.08 29.79 -8.59
CA SER A 288 -12.50 29.42 -8.50
C SER A 288 -13.32 30.16 -9.53
N ARG A 289 -13.99 29.42 -10.43
CA ARG A 289 -14.85 29.96 -11.48
C ARG A 289 -16.31 29.64 -11.18
N GLU A 290 -17.18 30.55 -11.55
CA GLU A 290 -18.62 30.32 -11.43
C GLU A 290 -19.15 29.34 -12.49
N VAL A 291 -20.16 28.57 -12.11
CA VAL A 291 -20.89 27.72 -13.06
C VAL A 291 -21.71 28.64 -14.00
N PRO A 292 -21.62 28.46 -15.32
CA PRO A 292 -22.43 29.25 -16.28
C PRO A 292 -23.93 29.21 -15.95
N LEU A 293 -24.64 30.32 -16.18
CA LEU A 293 -26.05 30.46 -15.79
C LEU A 293 -26.94 29.39 -16.41
N HIS A 294 -26.71 29.05 -17.68
CA HIS A 294 -27.48 28.03 -18.40
C HIS A 294 -27.34 26.62 -17.82
N LEU A 295 -26.24 26.33 -17.12
CA LEU A 295 -26.00 25.04 -16.47
C LEU A 295 -26.51 24.98 -15.02
N ARG A 296 -26.96 26.10 -14.46
CA ARG A 296 -27.48 26.15 -13.08
C ARG A 296 -28.93 25.69 -13.03
N ASN A 297 -29.29 24.88 -12.04
CA ASN A 297 -30.68 24.49 -11.81
C ASN A 297 -31.49 25.67 -11.28
N ALA A 298 -32.76 25.80 -11.73
CA ALA A 298 -33.70 26.86 -11.35
C ALA A 298 -34.97 26.30 -10.68
N PRO A 299 -34.91 25.66 -9.50
CA PRO A 299 -36.06 25.04 -8.83
C PRO A 299 -37.07 26.09 -8.28
N THR A 300 -36.63 27.31 -8.04
CA THR A 300 -37.47 28.39 -7.47
C THR A 300 -37.82 29.48 -8.51
N LYS A 301 -38.90 30.21 -8.26
CA LYS A 301 -39.30 31.36 -9.11
C LYS A 301 -38.21 32.44 -9.14
N LEU A 302 -37.56 32.69 -7.99
CA LEU A 302 -36.48 33.67 -7.89
C LEU A 302 -35.28 33.27 -8.76
N MET A 303 -34.87 31.99 -8.74
CA MET A 303 -33.78 31.51 -9.57
C MET A 303 -34.09 31.65 -11.07
N LYS A 304 -35.31 31.39 -11.47
CA LYS A 304 -35.76 31.62 -12.87
C LYS A 304 -35.72 33.12 -13.26
N GLN A 305 -36.05 34.02 -12.31
CA GLN A 305 -35.93 35.46 -12.53
C GLN A 305 -34.48 35.95 -12.62
N LEU A 306 -33.54 35.19 -12.05
CA LEU A 306 -32.09 35.40 -12.14
C LEU A 306 -31.44 34.67 -13.33
N ASP A 307 -32.24 34.27 -14.30
CA ASP A 307 -31.81 33.61 -15.55
C ASP A 307 -31.09 32.26 -15.35
N TYR A 308 -31.28 31.58 -14.18
CA TYR A 308 -30.73 30.24 -13.97
C TYR A 308 -31.40 29.23 -14.90
N GLY A 309 -30.60 28.43 -15.61
CA GLY A 309 -31.08 27.44 -16.58
C GLY A 309 -31.65 28.02 -17.89
N LYS A 310 -31.55 29.35 -18.06
CA LYS A 310 -32.02 30.01 -19.29
C LYS A 310 -31.11 29.59 -20.45
N ASP A 311 -31.77 29.32 -21.60
CA ASP A 311 -31.11 28.88 -22.82
C ASP A 311 -30.40 27.53 -22.76
N TYR A 312 -30.63 26.74 -21.67
CA TYR A 312 -30.11 25.40 -21.61
C TYR A 312 -30.72 24.50 -22.67
N ARG A 313 -29.87 23.92 -23.52
CA ARG A 313 -30.28 22.98 -24.57
C ARG A 313 -30.25 21.55 -24.03
N TYR A 314 -31.45 20.95 -23.92
CA TYR A 314 -31.56 19.58 -23.44
C TYR A 314 -31.16 18.58 -24.53
N ALA A 315 -29.95 17.98 -24.39
CA ALA A 315 -29.35 17.15 -25.42
C ALA A 315 -30.25 16.01 -25.95
N HIS A 316 -31.11 15.42 -25.12
CA HIS A 316 -32.05 14.39 -25.56
C HIS A 316 -33.16 14.90 -26.54
N SER A 317 -33.37 16.20 -26.62
CA SER A 317 -34.31 16.83 -27.57
C SER A 317 -33.62 17.25 -28.86
N GLU A 318 -32.30 17.16 -28.93
CA GLU A 318 -31.48 17.53 -30.08
C GLU A 318 -31.25 16.33 -31.00
N GLU A 319 -30.99 16.58 -32.28
CA GLU A 319 -30.67 15.55 -33.26
C GLU A 319 -29.45 14.74 -32.82
N GLY A 320 -29.57 13.43 -32.86
CA GLY A 320 -28.50 12.52 -32.39
C GLY A 320 -28.25 12.58 -30.89
N GLY A 321 -29.08 13.25 -30.09
CA GLY A 321 -28.88 13.39 -28.63
C GLY A 321 -27.69 14.27 -28.28
N TYR A 322 -27.31 15.22 -29.12
CA TYR A 322 -26.13 16.05 -28.93
C TYR A 322 -26.40 17.54 -29.23
N ALA A 323 -26.19 18.40 -28.24
CA ALA A 323 -26.34 19.85 -28.38
C ALA A 323 -25.05 20.47 -28.95
N ALA A 324 -24.91 20.42 -30.29
CA ALA A 324 -23.72 20.89 -30.97
C ALA A 324 -23.44 22.38 -30.69
N GLY A 325 -22.20 22.74 -30.43
CA GLY A 325 -21.75 24.11 -30.15
C GLY A 325 -21.99 24.58 -28.73
N GLU A 326 -22.64 23.81 -27.87
CA GLU A 326 -22.87 24.13 -26.46
C GLU A 326 -21.57 24.23 -25.67
N ASN A 327 -21.48 25.15 -24.72
CA ASN A 327 -20.34 25.32 -23.85
C ASN A 327 -20.66 24.81 -22.44
N TYR A 328 -19.90 23.83 -21.98
CA TYR A 328 -20.03 23.25 -20.63
C TYR A 328 -18.93 23.69 -19.66
N PHE A 329 -17.97 24.49 -20.13
CA PHE A 329 -16.92 25.06 -19.28
C PHE A 329 -17.34 26.43 -18.71
N PRO A 330 -16.73 26.85 -17.59
CA PRO A 330 -16.91 28.20 -17.08
C PRO A 330 -16.59 29.28 -18.11
N ASP A 331 -17.34 30.40 -18.05
CA ASP A 331 -17.08 31.54 -18.92
C ASP A 331 -15.65 32.06 -18.77
N GLY A 332 -15.02 32.41 -19.90
CA GLY A 332 -13.62 32.87 -19.91
C GLY A 332 -12.58 31.83 -19.59
N MET A 333 -12.94 30.56 -19.39
CA MET A 333 -11.99 29.48 -19.25
C MET A 333 -11.33 29.19 -20.61
N PRO A 334 -9.98 29.00 -20.66
CA PRO A 334 -9.34 28.59 -21.90
C PRO A 334 -9.85 27.21 -22.33
N ARG A 335 -9.91 26.98 -23.64
CA ARG A 335 -10.29 25.66 -24.15
C ARG A 335 -9.21 24.64 -23.78
N VAL A 336 -9.62 23.61 -23.08
CA VAL A 336 -8.77 22.50 -22.63
C VAL A 336 -9.34 21.18 -23.11
N SER A 337 -8.47 20.24 -23.43
CA SER A 337 -8.80 18.85 -23.68
C SER A 337 -7.99 18.01 -22.71
N PHE A 338 -8.65 17.34 -21.78
CA PHE A 338 -7.98 16.47 -20.82
C PHE A 338 -7.96 15.02 -21.29
N TYR A 339 -9.05 14.56 -21.91
CA TYR A 339 -9.21 13.18 -22.33
C TYR A 339 -8.89 13.00 -23.81
N GLU A 340 -7.86 12.23 -24.07
CA GLU A 340 -7.42 11.84 -25.40
C GLU A 340 -7.41 10.31 -25.47
N PRO A 341 -8.44 9.68 -26.09
CA PRO A 341 -8.54 8.25 -26.22
C PRO A 341 -7.39 7.69 -27.08
N VAL A 342 -6.91 6.49 -26.71
CA VAL A 342 -5.90 5.79 -27.50
C VAL A 342 -6.53 4.97 -28.63
N ASP A 343 -5.73 4.62 -29.63
CA ASP A 343 -6.14 3.78 -30.77
C ASP A 343 -6.11 2.28 -30.41
N ARG A 344 -6.80 1.90 -29.31
CA ARG A 344 -6.83 0.51 -28.84
C ARG A 344 -8.17 0.15 -28.20
N GLY A 345 -8.64 -1.06 -28.50
CA GLY A 345 -9.86 -1.59 -27.90
C GLY A 345 -11.09 -0.72 -28.17
N LEU A 346 -11.92 -0.50 -27.14
CA LEU A 346 -13.10 0.35 -27.25
C LEU A 346 -12.75 1.83 -27.44
N GLU A 347 -11.59 2.29 -27.00
CA GLU A 347 -11.20 3.69 -27.11
C GLU A 347 -10.98 4.15 -28.55
N ALA A 348 -10.64 3.25 -29.49
CA ALA A 348 -10.63 3.58 -30.92
C ALA A 348 -12.00 4.08 -31.39
N LYS A 349 -13.09 3.38 -31.02
CA LYS A 349 -14.46 3.80 -31.34
C LYS A 349 -14.88 5.08 -30.61
N ILE A 350 -14.40 5.27 -29.39
CA ILE A 350 -14.62 6.52 -28.63
C ILE A 350 -13.92 7.69 -29.34
N ALA A 351 -12.71 7.48 -29.85
CA ALA A 351 -11.97 8.49 -30.61
C ALA A 351 -12.74 8.92 -31.88
N GLU A 352 -13.24 7.95 -32.66
CA GLU A 352 -14.08 8.22 -33.84
C GLU A 352 -15.31 9.03 -33.49
N LYS A 353 -16.02 8.62 -32.42
CA LYS A 353 -17.20 9.36 -31.94
C LYS A 353 -16.87 10.80 -31.53
N LEU A 354 -15.80 10.99 -30.75
CA LEU A 354 -15.38 12.33 -30.31
C LEU A 354 -14.95 13.21 -31.49
N ALA A 355 -14.27 12.66 -32.49
CA ALA A 355 -13.94 13.39 -33.70
C ALA A 355 -15.20 13.89 -34.43
N HIS A 356 -16.18 13.01 -34.61
CA HIS A 356 -17.47 13.37 -35.21
C HIS A 356 -18.21 14.47 -34.41
N LEU A 357 -18.28 14.38 -33.09
CA LEU A 357 -18.91 15.41 -32.25
C LEU A 357 -18.20 16.77 -32.36
N ARG A 358 -16.87 16.77 -32.43
CA ARG A 358 -16.07 18.00 -32.64
C ARG A 358 -16.34 18.64 -34.01
N GLU A 359 -16.59 17.83 -35.05
CA GLU A 359 -16.99 18.33 -36.35
C GLU A 359 -18.38 19.01 -36.30
N LEU A 360 -19.34 18.43 -35.57
CA LEU A 360 -20.67 19.04 -35.36
C LEU A 360 -20.52 20.36 -34.61
N ASP A 361 -19.70 20.44 -33.57
CA ASP A 361 -19.41 21.69 -32.86
C ASP A 361 -18.81 22.78 -33.78
N ALA A 362 -17.90 22.39 -34.67
CA ALA A 362 -17.28 23.31 -35.59
C ALA A 362 -18.30 23.84 -36.63
N LYS A 363 -19.29 23.04 -37.04
CA LYS A 363 -20.38 23.44 -37.95
C LYS A 363 -21.37 24.35 -37.26
N ALA A 364 -21.71 24.12 -36.00
CA ALA A 364 -22.65 24.93 -35.24
C ALA A 364 -22.14 26.34 -34.90
N LYS A 365 -20.81 26.57 -34.95
CA LYS A 365 -20.15 27.86 -34.68
C LYS A 365 -20.01 28.74 -35.92
N LYS A 366 -20.37 28.25 -37.11
CA LYS A 366 -20.41 29.00 -38.35
C LYS A 366 -21.83 29.54 -38.59
#